data_c85a5699e7e5417c48f65ae017fbe420
#
_entry.id   c85a5699e7e5417c48f65ae017fbe420
#
_cell.length_a   1.000
_cell.length_b   1.000
_cell.length_c   1.000
_cell.angle_alpha   90.00
_cell.angle_beta   90.00
_cell.angle_gamma   90.00
#
_symmetry.space_group_name_H-M   'P 1'
#
loop_
_entity.id
_entity.type
_entity.pdbx_description
1 polymer ?
#
loop_
_entity_poly.entity_id
_entity_poly.type
_entity_poly.pdbx_seq_one_letter_code
_entity_poly.pdbx_strand_id
1 'polypeptide(L)'
;MDDKTRTELEAAVYRRLVEHLRSRTDVQNIDLMNLAGFCRNCLSNWMKDAADAKGVTMSKDQSREIVYGMPFDEWRSKYQKDASPDQKAAFEKSRSGH
;
A
#
# COMPACT_ATOMS: atom_id res chain seq x y z
N MET A 1 -0.57 -23.81 16.66
CA MET A 1 0.50 -23.01 16.02
C MET A 1 0.97 -21.97 17.03
N ASP A 2 2.28 -21.87 17.25
CA ASP A 2 2.79 -20.87 18.17
C ASP A 2 2.85 -19.47 17.53
N ASP A 3 3.01 -18.46 18.37
CA ASP A 3 2.99 -17.06 17.92
C ASP A 3 4.15 -16.73 16.99
N LYS A 4 5.32 -17.33 17.23
CA LYS A 4 6.49 -17.11 16.37
C LYS A 4 6.23 -17.64 14.96
N THR A 5 5.73 -18.86 14.83
CA THR A 5 5.41 -19.47 13.54
C THR A 5 4.34 -18.65 12.83
N ARG A 6 3.29 -18.25 13.55
CA ARG A 6 2.24 -17.43 12.98
C ARG A 6 2.78 -16.09 12.45
N THR A 7 3.63 -15.43 13.21
CA THR A 7 4.25 -14.16 12.80
C THR A 7 5.08 -14.34 11.53
N GLU A 8 5.83 -15.43 11.44
CA GLU A 8 6.65 -15.72 10.25
C GLU A 8 5.78 -15.97 9.03
N LEU A 9 4.67 -16.69 9.17
CA LEU A 9 3.73 -16.93 8.08
C LEU A 9 3.05 -15.64 7.64
N GLU A 10 2.63 -14.82 8.57
CA GLU A 10 2.02 -13.52 8.27
C GLU A 10 3.01 -12.60 7.53
N ALA A 11 4.26 -12.60 7.95
CA ALA A 11 5.31 -11.84 7.27
C ALA A 11 5.53 -12.35 5.85
N ALA A 12 5.54 -13.66 5.66
CA ALA A 12 5.70 -14.26 4.32
C ALA A 12 4.56 -13.87 3.39
N VAL A 13 3.32 -13.91 3.88
CA VAL A 13 2.14 -13.52 3.10
C VAL A 13 2.18 -12.03 2.76
N TYR A 14 2.53 -11.19 3.72
CA TYR A 14 2.65 -9.75 3.50
C TYR A 14 3.69 -9.44 2.43
N ARG A 15 4.85 -10.08 2.49
CA ARG A 15 5.91 -9.89 1.50
C ARG A 15 5.45 -10.31 0.10
N ARG A 16 4.70 -11.40 0.02
CA ARG A 16 4.14 -11.87 -1.25
C ARG A 16 3.10 -10.88 -1.80
N LEU A 17 2.26 -10.32 -0.94
CA LEU A 17 1.31 -9.27 -1.33
C LEU A 17 2.04 -8.06 -1.91
N VAL A 18 3.08 -7.59 -1.23
CA VAL A 18 3.87 -6.44 -1.67
C VAL A 18 4.53 -6.71 -3.02
N GLU A 19 5.12 -7.89 -3.20
CA GLU A 19 5.72 -8.28 -4.48
C GLU A 19 4.69 -8.32 -5.60
N HIS A 20 3.50 -8.84 -5.30
CA HIS A 20 2.40 -8.89 -6.26
C HIS A 20 1.98 -7.48 -6.69
N LEU A 21 1.82 -6.57 -5.74
CA LEU A 21 1.47 -5.18 -6.04
C LEU A 21 2.56 -4.48 -6.86
N ARG A 22 3.83 -4.76 -6.57
CA ARG A 22 4.95 -4.23 -7.37
C ARG A 22 4.90 -4.72 -8.81
N SER A 23 4.42 -5.94 -9.05
CA SER A 23 4.28 -6.49 -10.40
C SER A 23 3.09 -5.92 -11.17
N ARG A 24 2.15 -5.28 -10.47
CA ARG A 24 0.92 -4.75 -11.05
C ARG A 24 0.96 -3.22 -11.11
N THR A 25 1.95 -2.68 -11.80
CA THR A 25 2.10 -1.23 -12.00
C THR A 25 0.99 -0.63 -12.87
N ASP A 26 0.25 -1.48 -13.57
CA ASP A 26 -0.95 -1.12 -14.34
C ASP A 26 -2.14 -0.75 -13.45
N VAL A 27 -2.15 -1.24 -12.20
CA VAL A 27 -3.26 -0.96 -11.27
C VAL A 27 -2.94 0.30 -10.49
N GLN A 28 -3.80 1.32 -10.64
CA GLN A 28 -3.64 2.59 -9.94
C GLN A 28 -4.10 2.48 -8.49
N ASN A 29 -3.54 3.33 -7.63
CA ASN A 29 -3.96 3.37 -6.23
C ASN A 29 -5.46 3.69 -6.09
N ILE A 30 -6.00 4.55 -6.95
CA ILE A 30 -7.43 4.85 -6.93
C ILE A 30 -8.28 3.63 -7.26
N ASP A 31 -7.79 2.75 -8.16
CA ASP A 31 -8.49 1.50 -8.48
C ASP A 31 -8.55 0.57 -7.26
N LEU A 32 -7.44 0.45 -6.53
CA LEU A 32 -7.40 -0.35 -5.30
C LEU A 32 -8.34 0.21 -4.24
N MET A 33 -8.32 1.53 -4.04
CA MET A 33 -9.22 2.19 -3.09
C MET A 33 -10.69 1.95 -3.43
N ASN A 34 -11.04 2.07 -4.70
CA ASN A 34 -12.41 1.89 -5.17
C ASN A 34 -12.88 0.44 -5.02
N LEU A 35 -11.99 -0.51 -5.29
CA LEU A 35 -12.33 -1.93 -5.27
C LEU A 35 -12.25 -2.55 -3.87
N ALA A 36 -11.21 -2.24 -3.13
CA ALA A 36 -10.88 -2.96 -1.89
C ALA A 36 -10.81 -2.06 -0.65
N GLY A 37 -10.91 -0.74 -0.80
CA GLY A 37 -10.88 0.18 0.33
C GLY A 37 -9.50 0.45 0.90
N PHE A 38 -8.43 0.02 0.24
CA PHE A 38 -7.06 0.34 0.61
C PHE A 38 -6.20 0.50 -0.64
N CYS A 39 -5.04 1.10 -0.49
CA CYS A 39 -4.07 1.18 -1.59
C CYS A 39 -2.64 0.99 -1.07
N ARG A 40 -1.66 1.12 -1.94
CA ARG A 40 -0.23 0.98 -1.57
C ARG A 40 0.16 1.95 -0.46
N ASN A 41 -0.37 3.17 -0.49
CA ASN A 41 -0.10 4.17 0.55
C ASN A 41 -0.67 3.75 1.90
N CYS A 42 -1.81 3.09 1.93
CA CYS A 42 -2.37 2.55 3.16
C CYS A 42 -1.43 1.51 3.78
N LEU A 43 -0.90 0.60 2.97
CA LEU A 43 0.06 -0.40 3.44
C LEU A 43 1.31 0.27 4.02
N SER A 44 1.83 1.29 3.36
CA SER A 44 3.01 2.01 3.86
C SER A 44 2.71 2.75 5.15
N ASN A 45 1.53 3.34 5.27
CA ASN A 45 1.11 4.01 6.49
C ASN A 45 0.97 3.02 7.66
N TRP A 46 0.42 1.84 7.41
CA TRP A 46 0.31 0.79 8.43
C TRP A 46 1.69 0.29 8.87
N MET A 47 2.63 0.19 7.94
CA MET A 47 4.02 -0.15 8.27
C MET A 47 4.65 0.90 9.19
N LYS A 48 4.46 2.18 8.85
CA LYS A 48 4.95 3.29 9.66
C LYS A 48 4.32 3.28 11.06
N ASP A 49 3.02 3.05 11.15
CA ASP A 49 2.29 2.96 12.42
C ASP A 49 2.83 1.80 13.28
N ALA A 50 3.09 0.66 12.67
CA ALA A 50 3.65 -0.50 13.36
C ALA A 50 5.08 -0.21 13.88
N ALA A 51 5.89 0.48 13.09
CA ALA A 51 7.23 0.88 13.49
C ALA A 51 7.17 1.85 14.68
N ASP A 52 6.29 2.84 14.61
CA ASP A 52 6.10 3.81 15.69
C ASP A 52 5.66 3.12 16.99
N ALA A 53 4.74 2.17 16.89
CA ALA A 53 4.23 1.42 18.04
C ALA A 53 5.33 0.59 18.73
N LYS A 54 6.33 0.15 17.97
CA LYS A 54 7.47 -0.63 18.50
C LYS A 54 8.69 0.23 18.84
N GLY A 55 8.61 1.53 18.66
CA GLY A 55 9.75 2.42 18.88
C GLY A 55 10.86 2.26 17.85
N VAL A 56 10.53 1.75 16.66
CA VAL A 56 11.48 1.61 15.55
C VAL A 56 11.45 2.87 14.71
N THR A 57 12.62 3.49 14.53
CA THR A 57 12.72 4.69 13.71
C THR A 57 12.57 4.34 12.24
N MET A 58 11.54 4.89 11.62
CA MET A 58 11.26 4.70 10.20
C MET A 58 10.63 5.97 9.65
N SER A 59 11.17 6.52 8.57
CA SER A 59 10.57 7.67 7.92
C SER A 59 9.40 7.24 7.04
N LYS A 60 8.54 8.19 6.71
CA LYS A 60 7.44 7.95 5.77
C LYS A 60 7.95 7.50 4.40
N ASP A 61 9.05 8.11 3.94
CA ASP A 61 9.67 7.72 2.66
C ASP A 61 10.21 6.31 2.69
N GLN A 62 10.83 5.89 3.80
CA GLN A 62 11.31 4.51 3.95
C GLN A 62 10.15 3.52 3.92
N SER A 63 9.04 3.81 4.58
CA SER A 63 7.88 2.92 4.58
C SER A 63 7.26 2.79 3.19
N ARG A 64 7.22 3.87 2.42
CA ARG A 64 6.75 3.85 1.03
C ARG A 64 7.67 3.04 0.14
N GLU A 65 8.98 3.19 0.28
CA GLU A 65 9.95 2.46 -0.53
C GLU A 65 9.84 0.94 -0.30
N ILE A 66 9.54 0.50 0.91
CA ILE A 66 9.29 -0.91 1.21
C ILE A 66 8.14 -1.45 0.36
N VAL A 67 7.05 -0.70 0.23
CA VAL A 67 5.86 -1.15 -0.52
C VAL A 67 6.06 -1.01 -2.02
N TYR A 68 6.58 0.12 -2.48
CA TYR A 68 6.72 0.39 -3.91
C TYR A 68 7.94 -0.27 -4.56
N GLY A 69 8.95 -0.61 -3.76
CA GLY A 69 10.21 -1.17 -4.28
C GLY A 69 11.11 -0.13 -4.92
N MET A 70 10.76 1.13 -4.82
CA MET A 70 11.50 2.29 -5.33
C MET A 70 11.00 3.54 -4.61
N PRO A 71 11.72 4.67 -4.69
CA PRO A 71 11.20 5.93 -4.14
C PRO A 71 9.82 6.28 -4.72
N PHE A 72 8.91 6.75 -3.86
CA PHE A 72 7.54 7.01 -4.27
C PHE A 72 7.44 8.01 -5.43
N ASP A 73 8.26 9.05 -5.42
CA ASP A 73 8.25 10.04 -6.50
C ASP A 73 8.62 9.42 -7.86
N GLU A 74 9.55 8.46 -7.86
CA GLU A 74 9.92 7.71 -9.06
C GLU A 74 8.75 6.85 -9.55
N TRP A 75 8.09 6.12 -8.64
CA TRP A 75 6.93 5.29 -8.98
C TRP A 75 5.80 6.15 -9.56
N ARG A 76 5.52 7.27 -8.90
CA ARG A 76 4.47 8.21 -9.31
C ARG A 76 4.75 8.75 -10.72
N SER A 77 5.99 9.14 -10.96
CA SER A 77 6.41 9.67 -12.26
C SER A 77 6.29 8.63 -13.38
N LYS A 78 6.62 7.37 -13.09
CA LYS A 78 6.61 6.29 -14.10
C LYS A 78 5.24 5.69 -14.34
N TYR A 79 4.43 5.54 -13.31
CA TYR A 79 3.23 4.68 -13.38
C TYR A 79 1.93 5.37 -13.03
N GLN A 80 1.94 6.40 -12.19
CA GLN A 80 0.69 7.05 -11.78
C GLN A 80 0.13 7.88 -12.93
N LYS A 81 -1.16 7.68 -13.21
CA LYS A 81 -1.90 8.40 -14.25
C LYS A 81 -3.00 9.23 -13.59
N ASP A 82 -3.41 10.29 -14.29
CA ASP A 82 -4.56 11.08 -13.85
C ASP A 82 -5.81 10.21 -13.80
N ALA A 83 -6.57 10.34 -12.72
CA ALA A 83 -7.81 9.59 -12.57
C ALA A 83 -8.86 10.07 -13.58
N SER A 84 -9.57 9.12 -14.18
CA SER A 84 -10.70 9.41 -15.06
C SER A 84 -11.87 9.96 -14.25
N PRO A 85 -12.86 10.63 -14.91
CA PRO A 85 -14.08 11.06 -14.22
C PRO A 85 -14.80 9.91 -13.53
N ASP A 86 -14.85 8.73 -14.15
CA ASP A 86 -15.48 7.54 -13.55
C ASP A 86 -14.73 7.06 -12.31
N GLN A 87 -13.40 7.06 -12.35
CA GLN A 87 -12.58 6.69 -11.20
C GLN A 87 -12.79 7.66 -10.04
N LYS A 88 -12.85 8.96 -10.33
CA LYS A 88 -13.10 9.99 -9.31
C LYS A 88 -14.48 9.86 -8.69
N ALA A 89 -15.50 9.61 -9.51
CA ALA A 89 -16.88 9.42 -9.04
C ALA A 89 -16.98 8.18 -8.14
N ALA A 90 -16.36 7.08 -8.53
CA ALA A 90 -16.32 5.86 -7.73
C ALA A 90 -15.58 6.08 -6.41
N PHE A 91 -14.49 6.85 -6.43
CA PHE A 91 -13.73 7.17 -5.21
C PHE A 91 -14.56 7.99 -4.23
N GLU A 92 -15.27 9.01 -4.69
CA GLU A 92 -16.16 9.82 -3.85
C GLU A 92 -17.25 8.96 -3.20
N LYS A 93 -17.86 8.07 -3.97
CA LYS A 93 -18.89 7.15 -3.47
C LYS A 93 -18.33 6.18 -2.43
N SER A 94 -17.16 5.61 -2.67
CA SER A 94 -16.50 4.68 -1.77
C SER A 94 -16.06 5.40 -0.48
N ARG A 95 -15.55 6.62 -0.60
CA ARG A 95 -15.10 7.43 0.53
C ARG A 95 -16.24 7.78 1.48
N SER A 96 -17.43 8.07 0.96
CA SER A 96 -18.58 8.40 1.79
C SER A 96 -19.10 7.20 2.59
N GLY A 97 -18.69 5.99 2.23
CA GLY A 97 -19.02 4.76 2.96
C GLY A 97 -18.00 4.37 4.03
N HIS A 98 -16.93 5.11 4.14
CA HIS A 98 -15.91 4.88 5.17
C HIS A 98 -16.22 5.69 6.45
#